data_1f26f8975b52ee0c4368d340a00e398d
#
_entry.id   1f26f8975b52ee0c4368d340a00e398d
#
_cell.length_a   1.000
_cell.length_b   1.000
_cell.length_c   1.000
_cell.angle_alpha   90.00
_cell.angle_beta   90.00
_cell.angle_gamma   90.00
#
_symmetry.space_group_name_H-M   'P 1'
#
loop_
_entity.id
_entity.type
_entity.pdbx_description
1 polymer ?
#
loop_
_entity_poly.entity_id
_entity_poly.type
_entity_poly.pdbx_seq_one_letter_code
_entity_poly.pdbx_strand_id
1 'polypeptide(L)'
;PLAALDVKRKQEILPYLERLHDELDIPLLYVSHAPDEVARLADHLVLLDEGKVVAQGALHETLARLDLPTAFGEDAGVVIESEITGHDLDYYLTRLTFQGGDVLVAQRSEAVGHRLRFRVHARDVSLTLERAEGTSISNLLPVQVDEVVSADTPAHVLVRLNAQGTPLLARITRRSADQLGVIEGKALWAQIKTVALLG
;
A
#
# COMPACT_ATOMS: atom_id res chain seq x y z
N PRO A 1 -14.74 9.88 14.31
CA PRO A 1 -15.99 10.65 14.14
C PRO A 1 -16.99 9.98 13.20
N LEU A 2 -16.52 9.21 12.20
CA LEU A 2 -17.40 8.57 11.20
C LEU A 2 -17.88 7.15 11.59
N ALA A 3 -17.50 6.62 12.75
CA ALA A 3 -17.78 5.24 13.14
C ALA A 3 -19.28 4.87 13.17
N ALA A 4 -20.16 5.85 13.42
CA ALA A 4 -21.62 5.66 13.44
C ALA A 4 -22.29 5.80 12.06
N LEU A 5 -21.55 6.10 11.00
CA LEU A 5 -22.09 6.27 9.65
C LEU A 5 -22.02 4.96 8.86
N ASP A 6 -23.01 4.76 7.99
CA ASP A 6 -22.97 3.70 7.01
C ASP A 6 -21.89 3.96 5.93
N VAL A 7 -21.52 2.92 5.20
CA VAL A 7 -20.46 2.96 4.19
C VAL A 7 -20.73 4.02 3.11
N LYS A 8 -21.98 4.18 2.69
CA LYS A 8 -22.37 5.15 1.65
C LYS A 8 -22.13 6.58 2.11
N ARG A 9 -22.56 6.93 3.32
CA ARG A 9 -22.35 8.25 3.89
C ARG A 9 -20.88 8.55 4.16
N LYS A 10 -20.11 7.54 4.57
CA LYS A 10 -18.66 7.70 4.69
C LYS A 10 -18.01 8.06 3.36
N GLN A 11 -18.38 7.39 2.27
CA GLN A 11 -17.89 7.69 0.92
C GLN A 11 -18.29 9.08 0.44
N GLU A 12 -19.41 9.62 0.89
CA GLU A 12 -19.83 10.98 0.57
C GLU A 12 -19.03 12.05 1.34
N ILE A 13 -18.60 11.75 2.58
CA ILE A 13 -17.92 12.69 3.47
C ILE A 13 -16.39 12.70 3.30
N LEU A 14 -15.79 11.54 3.10
CA LEU A 14 -14.33 11.41 2.99
C LEU A 14 -13.70 12.37 1.97
N PRO A 15 -14.25 12.56 0.75
CA PRO A 15 -13.70 13.52 -0.21
C PRO A 15 -13.67 14.98 0.29
N TYR A 16 -14.60 15.36 1.16
CA TYR A 16 -14.58 16.70 1.76
C TYR A 16 -13.48 16.83 2.81
N LEU A 17 -13.19 15.76 3.56
CA LEU A 17 -12.09 15.75 4.53
C LEU A 17 -10.74 15.75 3.81
N GLU A 18 -10.62 15.04 2.70
CA GLU A 18 -9.44 15.07 1.85
C GLU A 18 -9.17 16.47 1.31
N ARG A 19 -10.20 17.12 0.76
CA ARG A 19 -10.09 18.51 0.29
C ARG A 19 -9.73 19.50 1.41
N LEU A 20 -10.30 19.32 2.60
CA LEU A 20 -9.94 20.13 3.77
C LEU A 20 -8.47 19.93 4.15
N HIS A 21 -7.97 18.70 4.10
CA HIS A 21 -6.57 18.37 4.35
C HIS A 21 -5.65 19.03 3.31
N ASP A 22 -6.01 18.97 2.02
CA ASP A 22 -5.18 19.45 0.91
C ASP A 22 -5.21 20.98 0.75
N GLU A 23 -6.36 21.61 1.04
CA GLU A 23 -6.58 23.06 0.82
C GLU A 23 -6.25 23.92 2.05
N LEU A 24 -6.29 23.33 3.26
CA LEU A 24 -6.08 24.07 4.50
C LEU A 24 -4.80 23.63 5.20
N ASP A 25 -3.93 24.59 5.49
CA ASP A 25 -2.71 24.37 6.30
C ASP A 25 -3.04 24.36 7.80
N ILE A 26 -3.95 23.46 8.21
CA ILE A 26 -4.33 23.25 9.60
C ILE A 26 -4.15 21.79 10.00
N PRO A 27 -3.63 21.51 11.21
CA PRO A 27 -3.48 20.14 11.66
C PRO A 27 -4.86 19.50 11.90
N LEU A 28 -5.08 18.33 11.29
CA LEU A 28 -6.27 17.51 11.47
C LEU A 28 -5.94 16.29 12.33
N LEU A 29 -6.59 16.15 13.48
CA LEU A 29 -6.53 14.93 14.27
C LEU A 29 -7.73 14.05 13.98
N TYR A 30 -7.46 12.89 13.37
CA TYR A 30 -8.49 11.92 12.99
C TYR A 30 -8.32 10.62 13.74
N VAL A 31 -9.35 10.18 14.46
CA VAL A 31 -9.35 8.91 15.22
C VAL A 31 -10.25 7.92 14.51
N SER A 32 -9.69 6.83 14.03
CA SER A 32 -10.40 5.74 13.35
C SER A 32 -9.71 4.40 13.61
N HIS A 33 -10.48 3.32 13.51
CA HIS A 33 -9.99 1.94 13.46
C HIS A 33 -10.18 1.34 12.05
N ALA A 34 -10.59 2.15 11.07
CA ALA A 34 -10.77 1.73 9.69
C ALA A 34 -9.50 2.03 8.89
N PRO A 35 -8.72 1.00 8.46
CA PRO A 35 -7.44 1.19 7.78
C PRO A 35 -7.55 2.03 6.50
N ASP A 36 -8.67 1.90 5.76
CA ASP A 36 -8.87 2.66 4.52
C ASP A 36 -9.10 4.16 4.77
N GLU A 37 -9.80 4.53 5.85
CA GLU A 37 -9.99 5.94 6.24
C GLU A 37 -8.63 6.56 6.62
N VAL A 38 -7.84 5.82 7.40
CA VAL A 38 -6.49 6.24 7.81
C VAL A 38 -5.57 6.38 6.59
N ALA A 39 -5.60 5.41 5.68
CA ALA A 39 -4.80 5.42 4.46
C ALA A 39 -5.08 6.63 3.55
N ARG A 40 -6.33 7.11 3.55
CA ARG A 40 -6.77 8.26 2.75
C ARG A 40 -6.37 9.60 3.35
N LEU A 41 -6.51 9.75 4.68
CA LEU A 41 -6.48 11.06 5.35
C LEU A 41 -5.19 11.34 6.10
N ALA A 42 -4.43 10.31 6.53
CA ALA A 42 -3.31 10.52 7.43
C ALA A 42 -1.99 10.71 6.69
N ASP A 43 -1.16 11.63 7.18
CA ASP A 43 0.27 11.74 6.84
C ASP A 43 1.12 11.12 7.93
N HIS A 44 0.63 11.21 9.17
CA HIS A 44 1.31 10.69 10.35
C HIS A 44 0.37 9.77 11.12
N LEU A 45 0.87 8.62 11.53
CA LEU A 45 0.12 7.63 12.28
C LEU A 45 0.61 7.58 13.73
N VAL A 46 -0.34 7.55 14.65
CA VAL A 46 -0.12 7.18 16.06
C VAL A 46 -0.97 5.95 16.34
N LEU A 47 -0.32 4.80 16.50
CA LEU A 47 -0.98 3.53 16.79
C LEU A 47 -1.11 3.35 18.29
N LEU A 48 -2.34 3.12 18.74
CA LEU A 48 -2.66 2.89 20.15
C LEU A 48 -3.10 1.45 20.37
N ASP A 49 -2.57 0.83 21.41
CA ASP A 49 -3.01 -0.47 21.91
C ASP A 49 -3.15 -0.39 23.43
N GLU A 50 -4.28 -0.84 23.97
CA GLU A 50 -4.62 -0.77 25.43
C GLU A 50 -4.37 0.64 26.04
N GLY A 51 -4.63 1.71 25.26
CA GLY A 51 -4.45 3.08 25.72
C GLY A 51 -3.00 3.58 25.74
N LYS A 52 -2.05 2.81 25.22
CA LYS A 52 -0.63 3.17 25.12
C LYS A 52 -0.23 3.34 23.66
N VAL A 53 0.69 4.27 23.41
CA VAL A 53 1.30 4.42 22.08
C VAL A 53 2.26 3.26 21.85
N VAL A 54 1.98 2.43 20.84
CA VAL A 54 2.84 1.30 20.43
C VAL A 54 3.74 1.68 19.26
N ALA A 55 3.29 2.62 18.41
CA ALA A 55 4.10 3.17 17.34
C ALA A 55 3.62 4.57 16.96
N GLN A 56 4.52 5.38 16.41
CA GLN A 56 4.19 6.64 15.75
C GLN A 56 5.21 6.94 14.66
N GLY A 57 4.80 7.66 13.62
CA GLY A 57 5.68 8.04 12.52
C GLY A 57 4.91 8.37 11.25
N ALA A 58 5.63 8.64 10.17
CA ALA A 58 5.03 8.83 8.86
C ALA A 58 4.19 7.59 8.47
N LEU A 59 3.04 7.82 7.85
CA LEU A 59 2.07 6.76 7.53
C LEU A 59 2.73 5.61 6.77
N HIS A 60 3.44 5.92 5.67
CA HIS A 60 4.04 4.92 4.79
C HIS A 60 5.13 4.09 5.48
N GLU A 61 5.94 4.69 6.37
CA GLU A 61 6.96 3.98 7.13
C GLU A 61 6.33 3.09 8.21
N THR A 62 5.34 3.63 8.93
CA THR A 62 4.69 2.92 10.04
C THR A 62 3.90 1.72 9.54
N LEU A 63 3.18 1.84 8.42
CA LEU A 63 2.44 0.72 7.82
C LEU A 63 3.34 -0.39 7.25
N ALA A 64 4.59 -0.07 6.91
CA ALA A 64 5.56 -1.04 6.41
C ALA A 64 6.33 -1.80 7.51
N ARG A 65 6.11 -1.49 8.78
CA ARG A 65 6.77 -2.15 9.91
C ARG A 65 6.17 -3.53 10.16
N LEU A 66 7.03 -4.55 10.25
CA LEU A 66 6.62 -5.93 10.47
C LEU A 66 6.46 -6.31 11.95
N ASP A 67 6.96 -5.48 12.87
CA ASP A 67 6.86 -5.67 14.31
C ASP A 67 5.53 -5.15 14.91
N LEU A 68 4.66 -4.56 14.08
CA LEU A 68 3.39 -3.99 14.53
C LEU A 68 2.21 -4.93 14.23
N PRO A 69 1.15 -4.92 15.06
CA PRO A 69 -0.06 -5.71 14.84
C PRO A 69 -0.73 -5.44 13.48
N THR A 70 -0.59 -4.23 12.96
CA THR A 70 -1.12 -3.81 11.63
C THR A 70 -0.54 -4.60 10.47
N ALA A 71 0.65 -5.21 10.64
CA ALA A 71 1.29 -6.01 9.61
C ALA A 71 0.64 -7.40 9.42
N PHE A 72 -0.10 -7.91 10.41
CA PHE A 72 -0.56 -9.30 10.42
C PHE A 72 -2.01 -9.50 10.01
N GLY A 73 -2.79 -8.42 9.87
CA GLY A 73 -4.19 -8.52 9.44
C GLY A 73 -4.33 -8.79 7.93
N GLU A 74 -5.54 -9.18 7.51
CA GLU A 74 -5.86 -9.35 6.08
C GLU A 74 -5.72 -8.03 5.30
N ASP A 75 -5.86 -6.91 5.99
CA ASP A 75 -5.71 -5.57 5.46
C ASP A 75 -4.28 -5.02 5.54
N ALA A 76 -3.30 -5.86 5.90
CA ALA A 76 -1.89 -5.47 5.86
C ALA A 76 -1.51 -4.95 4.47
N GLY A 77 -0.78 -3.84 4.42
CA GLY A 77 -0.39 -3.22 3.17
C GLY A 77 0.25 -1.86 3.39
N VAL A 78 0.71 -1.27 2.31
CA VAL A 78 1.37 0.03 2.31
C VAL A 78 0.57 1.05 1.52
N VAL A 79 0.74 2.31 1.85
CA VAL A 79 0.23 3.47 1.10
C VAL A 79 1.38 4.12 0.38
N ILE A 80 1.20 4.40 -0.90
CA ILE A 80 2.23 4.96 -1.78
C ILE A 80 1.69 6.25 -2.39
N GLU A 81 2.48 7.31 -2.28
CA GLU A 81 2.24 8.57 -2.98
C GLU A 81 2.75 8.45 -4.41
N SER A 82 1.97 8.95 -5.35
CA SER A 82 2.27 8.87 -6.77
C SER A 82 1.76 10.09 -7.52
N GLU A 83 2.23 10.21 -8.75
CA GLU A 83 1.79 11.23 -9.70
C GLU A 83 1.31 10.57 -10.98
N ILE A 84 0.23 11.09 -11.56
CA ILE A 84 -0.24 10.68 -12.89
C ILE A 84 0.77 11.20 -13.93
N THR A 85 1.41 10.30 -14.66
CA THR A 85 2.39 10.65 -15.70
C THR A 85 1.91 10.36 -17.12
N GLY A 86 0.75 9.72 -17.26
CA GLY A 86 0.17 9.50 -18.58
C GLY A 86 -1.13 8.71 -18.54
N HIS A 87 -1.86 8.80 -19.64
CA HIS A 87 -3.07 8.04 -19.90
C HIS A 87 -2.89 7.25 -21.21
N ASP A 88 -3.21 5.97 -21.14
CA ASP A 88 -3.33 5.11 -22.32
C ASP A 88 -4.79 5.02 -22.71
N LEU A 89 -5.17 5.76 -23.74
CA LEU A 89 -6.56 5.86 -24.17
C LEU A 89 -7.03 4.62 -24.93
N ASP A 90 -6.11 3.87 -25.53
CA ASP A 90 -6.44 2.65 -26.29
C ASP A 90 -6.82 1.50 -25.35
N TYR A 91 -6.17 1.44 -24.19
CA TYR A 91 -6.42 0.41 -23.18
C TYR A 91 -7.18 0.91 -21.95
N TYR A 92 -7.58 2.18 -21.90
CA TYR A 92 -8.26 2.79 -20.75
C TYR A 92 -7.50 2.63 -19.47
N LEU A 93 -6.19 2.94 -19.49
CA LEU A 93 -5.30 2.86 -18.33
C LEU A 93 -4.70 4.23 -18.03
N THR A 94 -4.38 4.42 -16.75
CA THR A 94 -3.60 5.56 -16.25
C THR A 94 -2.31 5.04 -15.63
N ARG A 95 -1.19 5.69 -15.95
CA ARG A 95 0.12 5.42 -15.37
C ARG A 95 0.33 6.30 -14.15
N LEU A 96 0.63 5.66 -13.03
CA LEU A 96 1.04 6.29 -11.79
C LEU A 96 2.53 6.03 -11.60
N THR A 97 3.30 7.10 -11.44
CA THR A 97 4.75 7.04 -11.20
C THR A 97 5.04 7.42 -9.76
N PHE A 98 5.93 6.68 -9.13
CA PHE A 98 6.46 6.90 -7.79
C PHE A 98 7.95 6.53 -7.75
N GLN A 99 8.61 6.72 -6.62
CA GLN A 99 10.06 6.44 -6.52
C GLN A 99 10.43 4.99 -6.87
N GLY A 100 9.57 4.02 -6.54
CA GLY A 100 9.79 2.59 -6.80
C GLY A 100 9.52 2.15 -8.22
N GLY A 101 8.98 3.00 -9.09
CA GLY A 101 8.65 2.69 -10.49
C GLY A 101 7.26 3.14 -10.89
N ASP A 102 6.68 2.43 -11.84
CA ASP A 102 5.37 2.75 -12.40
C ASP A 102 4.35 1.63 -12.10
N VAL A 103 3.10 2.03 -11.89
CA VAL A 103 1.96 1.10 -11.89
C VAL A 103 0.87 1.60 -12.83
N LEU A 104 0.20 0.66 -13.47
CA LEU A 104 -0.97 0.91 -14.33
C LEU A 104 -2.24 0.60 -13.55
N VAL A 105 -3.19 1.52 -13.62
CA VAL A 105 -4.52 1.40 -13.00
C VAL A 105 -5.59 1.66 -14.04
N ALA A 106 -6.86 1.35 -13.73
CA ALA A 106 -7.99 1.74 -14.58
C ALA A 106 -7.98 3.26 -14.80
N GLN A 107 -8.43 3.68 -15.97
CA GLN A 107 -8.39 5.08 -16.40
C GLN A 107 -8.99 6.02 -15.36
N ARG A 108 -8.26 7.10 -15.09
CA ARG A 108 -8.66 8.20 -14.24
C ARG A 108 -8.98 9.44 -15.08
N SER A 109 -9.80 10.33 -14.54
CA SER A 109 -10.18 11.60 -15.19
C SER A 109 -9.25 12.76 -14.85
N GLU A 110 -8.44 12.63 -13.80
CA GLU A 110 -7.51 13.66 -13.35
C GLU A 110 -6.38 13.86 -14.37
N ALA A 111 -5.90 15.08 -14.48
CA ALA A 111 -4.87 15.44 -15.43
C ALA A 111 -3.49 14.86 -15.06
N VAL A 112 -2.61 14.75 -16.05
CA VAL A 112 -1.18 14.48 -15.83
C VAL A 112 -0.60 15.54 -14.90
N GLY A 113 0.23 15.12 -13.94
CA GLY A 113 0.76 15.93 -12.85
C GLY A 113 -0.08 15.90 -11.57
N HIS A 114 -1.29 15.33 -11.61
CA HIS A 114 -2.11 15.18 -10.41
C HIS A 114 -1.50 14.14 -9.47
N ARG A 115 -1.40 14.50 -8.19
CA ARG A 115 -0.89 13.61 -7.14
C ARG A 115 -2.04 12.87 -6.50
N LEU A 116 -1.84 11.58 -6.27
CA LEU A 116 -2.80 10.74 -5.59
C LEU A 116 -2.09 9.63 -4.83
N ARG A 117 -2.79 9.07 -3.85
CA ARG A 117 -2.32 7.93 -3.09
C ARG A 117 -2.97 6.66 -3.59
N PHE A 118 -2.24 5.57 -3.54
CA PHE A 118 -2.79 4.24 -3.74
C PHE A 118 -2.29 3.29 -2.66
N ARG A 119 -3.10 2.29 -2.38
CA ARG A 119 -2.79 1.25 -1.41
C ARG A 119 -2.50 -0.07 -2.12
N VAL A 120 -1.46 -0.75 -1.65
CA VAL A 120 -1.12 -2.11 -2.07
C VAL A 120 -1.26 -3.03 -0.87
N HIS A 121 -2.19 -3.98 -0.95
CA HIS A 121 -2.32 -5.00 0.09
C HIS A 121 -1.25 -6.07 -0.06
N ALA A 122 -0.70 -6.54 1.04
CA ALA A 122 0.33 -7.57 1.04
C ALA A 122 -0.14 -8.88 0.36
N ARG A 123 -1.43 -9.20 0.43
CA ARG A 123 -2.06 -10.35 -0.22
C ARG A 123 -2.12 -10.25 -1.74
N ASP A 124 -2.04 -9.03 -2.29
CA ASP A 124 -2.11 -8.76 -3.74
C ASP A 124 -0.71 -8.70 -4.39
N VAL A 125 0.34 -8.96 -3.61
CA VAL A 125 1.72 -9.00 -4.07
C VAL A 125 2.22 -10.43 -4.10
N SER A 126 2.61 -10.90 -5.27
CA SER A 126 3.33 -12.15 -5.47
C SER A 126 4.78 -11.90 -5.87
N LEU A 127 5.65 -12.90 -5.68
CA LEU A 127 7.08 -12.78 -5.92
C LEU A 127 7.55 -13.78 -6.97
N THR A 128 8.50 -13.36 -7.81
CA THR A 128 9.17 -14.22 -8.80
C THR A 128 10.66 -13.95 -8.82
N LEU A 129 11.45 -14.96 -9.25
CA LEU A 129 12.91 -14.83 -9.37
C LEU A 129 13.30 -13.92 -10.53
N GLU A 130 12.53 -13.98 -11.62
CA GLU A 130 12.76 -13.23 -12.84
C GLU A 130 11.53 -12.41 -13.19
N ARG A 131 11.71 -11.44 -14.06
CA ARG A 131 10.58 -10.67 -14.59
C ARG A 131 9.65 -11.62 -15.35
N ALA A 132 8.43 -11.76 -14.84
CA ALA A 132 7.47 -12.68 -15.44
C ALA A 132 7.04 -12.23 -16.83
N GLU A 133 7.01 -13.16 -17.76
CA GLU A 133 6.45 -13.01 -19.10
C GLU A 133 5.18 -13.86 -19.24
N GLY A 134 4.27 -13.48 -20.14
CA GLY A 134 3.05 -14.25 -20.39
C GLY A 134 2.06 -14.25 -19.21
N THR A 135 2.08 -13.21 -18.38
CA THR A 135 1.16 -13.01 -17.27
C THR A 135 0.16 -11.89 -17.57
N SER A 136 -1.02 -11.96 -16.98
CA SER A 136 -2.02 -10.88 -17.02
C SER A 136 -1.72 -9.76 -16.01
N ILE A 137 -0.70 -9.90 -15.17
CA ILE A 137 -0.29 -8.89 -14.19
C ILE A 137 0.68 -7.93 -14.90
N SER A 138 0.23 -6.67 -15.07
CA SER A 138 1.02 -5.64 -15.75
C SER A 138 1.99 -4.91 -14.81
N ASN A 139 1.70 -4.89 -13.50
CA ASN A 139 2.48 -4.16 -12.53
C ASN A 139 3.59 -5.03 -11.96
N LEU A 140 4.78 -4.89 -12.54
CA LEU A 140 5.98 -5.67 -12.22
C LEU A 140 7.09 -4.73 -11.76
N LEU A 141 7.55 -4.86 -10.52
CA LEU A 141 8.57 -4.00 -9.94
C LEU A 141 9.79 -4.83 -9.51
N PRO A 142 11.01 -4.40 -9.84
CA PRO A 142 12.21 -4.98 -9.26
C PRO A 142 12.28 -4.58 -7.78
N VAL A 143 12.53 -5.55 -6.90
CA VAL A 143 12.55 -5.34 -5.46
C VAL A 143 13.70 -6.09 -4.81
N GLN A 144 14.10 -5.63 -3.63
CA GLN A 144 15.02 -6.33 -2.75
C GLN A 144 14.28 -6.69 -1.46
N VAL A 145 14.56 -7.87 -0.91
CA VAL A 145 14.00 -8.29 0.38
C VAL A 145 14.73 -7.55 1.51
N ASP A 146 14.00 -6.79 2.32
CA ASP A 146 14.54 -6.13 3.51
C ASP A 146 14.40 -7.02 4.74
N GLU A 147 13.27 -7.71 4.91
CA GLU A 147 12.97 -8.46 6.13
C GLU A 147 11.94 -9.56 5.83
N VAL A 148 12.03 -10.70 6.55
CA VAL A 148 11.07 -11.81 6.47
C VAL A 148 10.66 -12.22 7.87
N VAL A 149 9.37 -12.23 8.17
CA VAL A 149 8.83 -12.69 9.45
C VAL A 149 7.73 -13.73 9.25
N SER A 150 7.49 -14.55 10.29
CA SER A 150 6.32 -15.43 10.30
C SER A 150 5.05 -14.60 10.37
N ALA A 151 4.05 -14.92 9.55
CA ALA A 151 2.75 -14.29 9.61
C ALA A 151 1.91 -14.86 10.80
N ASP A 152 0.67 -14.40 10.91
CA ASP A 152 -0.32 -14.82 11.90
C ASP A 152 -0.62 -16.33 11.88
N THR A 153 -0.35 -17.01 10.77
CA THR A 153 -0.49 -18.46 10.62
C THR A 153 0.85 -19.11 10.26
N PRO A 154 1.11 -20.36 10.70
CA PRO A 154 2.33 -21.08 10.35
C PRO A 154 2.53 -21.31 8.85
N ALA A 155 1.42 -21.22 8.07
CA ALA A 155 1.43 -21.44 6.63
C ALA A 155 2.00 -20.26 5.82
N HIS A 156 2.06 -19.06 6.41
CA HIS A 156 2.42 -17.84 5.72
C HIS A 156 3.63 -17.15 6.32
N VAL A 157 4.30 -16.40 5.49
CA VAL A 157 5.31 -15.42 5.86
C VAL A 157 4.92 -14.05 5.31
N LEU A 158 5.31 -13.02 6.02
CA LEU A 158 5.23 -11.64 5.58
C LEU A 158 6.63 -11.17 5.23
N VAL A 159 6.75 -10.60 4.05
CA VAL A 159 8.01 -10.14 3.48
C VAL A 159 7.94 -8.64 3.27
N ARG A 160 8.86 -7.90 3.88
CA ARG A 160 9.09 -6.50 3.56
C ARG A 160 10.08 -6.40 2.42
N LEU A 161 9.69 -5.63 1.43
CA LEU A 161 10.41 -5.44 0.17
C LEU A 161 10.74 -3.96 0.01
N ASN A 162 11.84 -3.70 -0.65
CA ASN A 162 12.28 -2.38 -1.05
C ASN A 162 12.24 -2.24 -2.57
N ALA A 163 11.37 -1.38 -3.07
CA ALA A 163 11.33 -0.96 -4.46
C ALA A 163 12.01 0.41 -4.57
N GLN A 164 13.33 0.44 -4.74
CA GLN A 164 14.13 1.67 -4.92
C GLN A 164 13.88 2.74 -3.83
N GLY A 165 13.71 2.34 -2.58
CA GLY A 165 13.42 3.22 -1.46
C GLY A 165 11.94 3.26 -1.05
N THR A 166 11.03 2.74 -1.85
CA THR A 166 9.62 2.58 -1.50
C THR A 166 9.37 1.22 -0.87
N PRO A 167 8.88 1.15 0.38
CA PRO A 167 8.56 -0.12 1.01
C PRO A 167 7.31 -0.75 0.39
N LEU A 168 7.33 -2.06 0.22
CA LEU A 168 6.20 -2.90 -0.14
C LEU A 168 6.09 -4.07 0.84
N LEU A 169 4.90 -4.63 0.97
CA LEU A 169 4.68 -5.86 1.73
C LEU A 169 4.15 -6.95 0.80
N ALA A 170 4.63 -8.19 0.99
CA ALA A 170 4.08 -9.37 0.35
C ALA A 170 3.75 -10.43 1.39
N ARG A 171 2.53 -10.98 1.33
CA ARG A 171 2.13 -12.13 2.14
C ARG A 171 2.08 -13.36 1.24
N ILE A 172 3.04 -14.26 1.45
CA ILE A 172 3.19 -15.47 0.65
C ILE A 172 3.17 -16.71 1.52
N THR A 173 2.96 -17.88 0.92
CA THR A 173 3.06 -19.13 1.68
C THR A 173 4.51 -19.40 2.08
N ARG A 174 4.72 -20.04 3.22
CA ARG A 174 6.06 -20.49 3.65
C ARG A 174 6.71 -21.38 2.59
N ARG A 175 5.93 -22.28 1.98
CA ARG A 175 6.40 -23.12 0.89
C ARG A 175 6.93 -22.30 -0.29
N SER A 176 6.22 -21.24 -0.68
CA SER A 176 6.69 -20.34 -1.76
C SER A 176 7.97 -19.61 -1.37
N ALA A 177 8.06 -19.15 -0.12
CA ALA A 177 9.27 -18.51 0.39
C ALA A 177 10.48 -19.44 0.32
N ASP A 178 10.32 -20.70 0.75
CA ASP A 178 11.38 -21.73 0.70
C ASP A 178 11.78 -22.04 -0.75
N GLN A 179 10.81 -22.23 -1.64
CA GLN A 179 11.06 -22.53 -3.06
C GLN A 179 11.77 -21.38 -3.79
N LEU A 180 11.39 -20.15 -3.50
CA LEU A 180 12.03 -18.96 -4.06
C LEU A 180 13.34 -18.62 -3.33
N GLY A 181 13.62 -19.23 -2.18
CA GLY A 181 14.75 -18.91 -1.33
C GLY A 181 14.69 -17.45 -0.85
N VAL A 182 13.53 -17.00 -0.34
CA VAL A 182 13.33 -15.63 0.11
C VAL A 182 14.09 -15.39 1.40
N ILE A 183 15.16 -14.62 1.31
CA ILE A 183 16.02 -14.22 2.43
C ILE A 183 16.36 -12.73 2.29
N GLU A 184 16.72 -12.09 3.38
CA GLU A 184 17.19 -10.70 3.39
C GLU A 184 18.29 -10.45 2.35
N GLY A 185 18.22 -9.31 1.67
CA GLY A 185 19.14 -8.91 0.61
C GLY A 185 18.86 -9.51 -0.76
N LYS A 186 17.94 -10.48 -0.88
CA LYS A 186 17.66 -11.14 -2.17
C LYS A 186 16.90 -10.19 -3.11
N ALA A 187 17.40 -10.12 -4.36
CA ALA A 187 16.70 -9.44 -5.44
C ALA A 187 15.61 -10.35 -6.04
N LEU A 188 14.41 -9.79 -6.21
CA LEU A 188 13.22 -10.46 -6.74
C LEU A 188 12.42 -9.51 -7.62
N TRP A 189 11.36 -10.01 -8.21
CA TRP A 189 10.31 -9.21 -8.86
C TRP A 189 9.01 -9.33 -8.06
N ALA A 190 8.44 -8.18 -7.73
CA ALA A 190 7.09 -8.11 -7.17
C ALA A 190 6.07 -7.94 -8.30
N GLN A 191 5.04 -8.78 -8.27
CA GLN A 191 3.88 -8.71 -9.15
C GLN A 191 2.71 -8.20 -8.33
N ILE A 192 2.21 -7.02 -8.67
CA ILE A 192 1.08 -6.38 -7.98
C ILE A 192 -0.18 -6.58 -8.81
N LYS A 193 -1.05 -7.47 -8.34
CA LYS A 193 -2.28 -7.82 -9.07
C LYS A 193 -3.31 -6.68 -9.03
N THR A 194 -3.47 -6.05 -7.88
CA THR A 194 -4.48 -5.03 -7.65
C THR A 194 -3.91 -3.92 -6.80
N VAL A 195 -4.25 -2.69 -7.15
CA VAL A 195 -4.01 -1.50 -6.32
C VAL A 195 -5.35 -0.86 -5.97
N ALA A 196 -5.50 -0.41 -4.75
CA ALA A 196 -6.69 0.35 -4.32
C ALA A 196 -6.36 1.84 -4.40
N LEU A 197 -7.05 2.56 -5.26
CA LEU A 197 -6.91 4.01 -5.37
C LEU A 197 -7.59 4.67 -4.17
N LEU A 198 -6.91 5.62 -3.58
CA LEU A 198 -7.38 6.42 -2.45
C LEU A 198 -7.66 7.83 -2.99
N GLY A 199 -8.94 8.20 -3.08
CA GLY A 199 -9.39 9.47 -3.66
C GLY A 199 -10.41 9.30 -4.75
#